data_254087ef6f7975366de0d851bd9f7c88
#
_entry.id   254087ef6f7975366de0d851bd9f7c88
#
_cell.length_a   1.000
_cell.length_b   1.000
_cell.length_c   1.000
_cell.angle_alpha   90.00
_cell.angle_beta   90.00
_cell.angle_gamma   90.00
#
_symmetry.space_group_name_H-M   'P 1'
#
loop_
_entity.id
_entity.type
_entity.pdbx_description
1 polymer ?
#
loop_
_entity_poly.entity_id
_entity_poly.type
_entity_poly.pdbx_seq_one_letter_code
_entity_poly.pdbx_strand_id
1 'polypeptide(L)'
;SEDNGSYILNANDLCTAPFIDLICKAGVDSLKIEGRAKTFYYVASVTSAYRRALDAYLRDPYNDNFELPDDVIEELNRTSHRHYSPGFYFGKEQAQQTPSHTYVRDWDFIGTVDGWDKGVAHCTQRGKFNLGDAIEVLEPDGSVVTLTPEWIENAEGERVDATPHPMMQYTIPCATPLMPYSLLRMRKPE
;
A
#
# COMPACT_ATOMS: atom_id res chain seq x y z
N SER A 1 38.68 8.66 -6.71
CA SER A 1 37.97 9.91 -6.40
C SER A 1 37.35 9.79 -5.04
N GLU A 2 37.79 10.65 -4.13
CA GLU A 2 37.48 10.62 -2.68
C GLU A 2 36.08 11.14 -2.31
N ASP A 3 35.16 11.29 -3.25
CA ASP A 3 33.85 11.93 -3.01
C ASP A 3 32.66 10.98 -2.81
N ASN A 4 32.89 9.68 -2.83
CA ASN A 4 31.82 8.72 -2.50
C ASN A 4 32.01 8.19 -1.08
N GLY A 5 31.29 8.77 -0.14
CA GLY A 5 31.24 8.27 1.22
C GLY A 5 30.94 6.76 1.26
N SER A 6 31.57 6.06 2.22
CA SER A 6 31.29 4.63 2.42
C SER A 6 29.94 4.45 3.07
N TYR A 7 28.97 3.92 2.34
CA TYR A 7 27.64 3.56 2.88
C TYR A 7 27.67 2.12 3.36
N ILE A 8 27.88 1.95 4.66
CA ILE A 8 27.86 0.65 5.30
C ILE A 8 26.42 0.38 5.77
N LEU A 9 25.83 -0.77 5.39
CA LEU A 9 24.48 -1.22 5.78
C LEU A 9 23.31 -0.41 5.19
N ASN A 10 23.48 0.26 4.07
CA ASN A 10 22.35 0.83 3.35
C ASN A 10 21.64 -0.26 2.52
N ALA A 11 20.79 -1.04 3.19
CA ALA A 11 20.10 -2.17 2.58
C ALA A 11 18.86 -1.71 1.78
N ASN A 12 18.58 -2.41 0.68
CA ASN A 12 17.28 -2.42 0.04
C ASN A 12 16.21 -2.96 0.99
N ASP A 13 14.93 -2.68 0.73
CA ASP A 13 13.86 -3.31 1.47
C ASP A 13 13.70 -4.77 0.97
N LEU A 14 13.71 -5.72 1.92
CA LEU A 14 13.51 -7.13 1.61
C LEU A 14 12.07 -7.36 1.14
N CYS A 15 11.91 -7.90 -0.06
CA CYS A 15 10.62 -8.34 -0.58
C CYS A 15 10.71 -9.78 -1.07
N THR A 16 9.94 -10.66 -0.48
CA THR A 16 9.91 -12.09 -0.79
C THR A 16 8.66 -12.50 -1.59
N ALA A 17 7.75 -11.57 -1.86
CA ALA A 17 6.52 -11.85 -2.59
C ALA A 17 6.75 -12.52 -3.97
N PRO A 18 7.74 -12.11 -4.79
CA PRO A 18 7.98 -12.72 -6.10
C PRO A 18 8.38 -14.20 -6.06
N PHE A 19 8.80 -14.71 -4.91
CA PHE A 19 9.22 -16.12 -4.73
C PHE A 19 8.55 -16.76 -3.52
N ILE A 20 7.29 -16.37 -3.28
CA ILE A 20 6.49 -16.88 -2.16
C ILE A 20 6.29 -18.40 -2.25
N ASP A 21 6.20 -18.95 -3.46
CA ASP A 21 6.09 -20.38 -3.73
C ASP A 21 7.33 -21.14 -3.24
N LEU A 22 8.53 -20.61 -3.46
CA LEU A 22 9.78 -21.23 -2.99
C LEU A 22 9.86 -21.25 -1.47
N ILE A 23 9.39 -20.18 -0.82
CA ILE A 23 9.33 -20.10 0.64
C ILE A 23 8.35 -21.14 1.19
N CYS A 24 7.17 -21.27 0.60
CA CYS A 24 6.18 -22.26 1.01
C CYS A 24 6.70 -23.71 0.76
N LYS A 25 7.30 -23.97 -0.40
CA LYS A 25 7.91 -25.25 -0.73
C LYS A 25 9.06 -25.62 0.22
N ALA A 26 9.76 -24.64 0.76
CA ALA A 26 10.80 -24.83 1.77
C ALA A 26 10.25 -25.20 3.17
N GLY A 27 8.93 -25.24 3.35
CA GLY A 27 8.29 -25.64 4.61
C GLY A 27 8.27 -24.55 5.67
N VAL A 28 8.25 -23.28 5.28
CA VAL A 28 8.13 -22.15 6.21
C VAL A 28 6.68 -22.03 6.68
N ASP A 29 6.47 -22.14 8.00
CA ASP A 29 5.12 -22.11 8.60
C ASP A 29 4.58 -20.70 8.84
N SER A 30 5.44 -19.69 8.92
CA SER A 30 5.03 -18.32 9.26
C SER A 30 5.93 -17.27 8.62
N LEU A 31 5.33 -16.20 8.11
CA LEU A 31 6.02 -15.03 7.56
C LEU A 31 5.86 -13.85 8.51
N LYS A 32 6.97 -13.22 8.86
CA LYS A 32 6.96 -12.00 9.67
C LYS A 32 7.09 -10.77 8.78
N ILE A 33 6.12 -9.88 8.85
CA ILE A 33 6.16 -8.57 8.21
C ILE A 33 6.69 -7.55 9.22
N GLU A 34 7.74 -6.81 8.87
CA GLU A 34 8.29 -5.75 9.71
C GLU A 34 7.66 -4.40 9.32
N GLY A 35 6.93 -3.84 10.25
CA GLY A 35 6.23 -2.57 10.07
C GLY A 35 6.31 -1.63 11.27
N ARG A 36 7.14 -1.92 12.29
CA ARG A 36 7.20 -1.17 13.56
C ARG A 36 7.45 0.33 13.37
N ALA A 37 8.31 0.70 12.43
CA ALA A 37 8.63 2.09 12.11
C ALA A 37 7.82 2.66 10.93
N LYS A 38 6.79 1.95 10.48
CA LYS A 38 5.96 2.31 9.33
C LYS A 38 4.56 2.73 9.80
N THR A 39 3.79 3.33 8.89
CA THR A 39 2.39 3.67 9.14
C THR A 39 1.50 2.42 9.15
N PHE A 40 0.32 2.51 9.75
CA PHE A 40 -0.67 1.42 9.67
C PHE A 40 -1.13 1.18 8.22
N TYR A 41 -1.14 2.21 7.37
CA TYR A 41 -1.37 2.07 5.93
C TYR A 41 -0.36 1.10 5.29
N TYR A 42 0.93 1.28 5.57
CA TYR A 42 1.96 0.36 5.09
C TYR A 42 1.70 -1.08 5.55
N VAL A 43 1.41 -1.26 6.84
CA VAL A 43 1.16 -2.60 7.39
C VAL A 43 -0.06 -3.25 6.73
N ALA A 44 -1.15 -2.51 6.56
CA ALA A 44 -2.37 -3.02 5.94
C ALA A 44 -2.13 -3.41 4.46
N SER A 45 -1.53 -2.52 3.65
CA SER A 45 -1.26 -2.77 2.23
C SER A 45 -0.31 -3.95 2.03
N VAL A 46 0.80 -4.01 2.80
CA VAL A 46 1.76 -5.11 2.68
C VAL A 46 1.14 -6.43 3.15
N THR A 47 0.37 -6.43 4.24
CA THR A 47 -0.29 -7.64 4.72
C THR A 47 -1.33 -8.15 3.72
N SER A 48 -2.13 -7.25 3.14
CA SER A 48 -3.10 -7.57 2.08
C SER A 48 -2.40 -8.16 0.86
N ALA A 49 -1.32 -7.54 0.39
CA ALA A 49 -0.54 -8.03 -0.75
C ALA A 49 0.01 -9.44 -0.51
N TYR A 50 0.65 -9.68 0.64
CA TYR A 50 1.18 -11.01 0.98
C TYR A 50 0.08 -12.04 1.20
N ARG A 51 -1.09 -11.66 1.75
CA ARG A 51 -2.23 -12.57 1.86
C ARG A 51 -2.72 -13.00 0.47
N ARG A 52 -2.86 -12.07 -0.46
CA ARG A 52 -3.24 -12.37 -1.85
C ARG A 52 -2.19 -13.25 -2.56
N ALA A 53 -0.90 -12.99 -2.33
CA ALA A 53 0.18 -13.82 -2.87
C ALA A 53 0.08 -15.26 -2.38
N LEU A 54 -0.10 -15.46 -1.07
CA LEU A 54 -0.27 -16.78 -0.47
C LEU A 54 -1.54 -17.48 -0.96
N ASP A 55 -2.66 -16.77 -1.06
CA ASP A 55 -3.92 -17.34 -1.55
C ASP A 55 -3.81 -17.74 -3.03
N ALA A 56 -3.10 -16.96 -3.85
CA ALA A 56 -2.83 -17.31 -5.22
C ALA A 56 -2.01 -18.60 -5.33
N TYR A 57 -0.95 -18.73 -4.55
CA TYR A 57 -0.14 -19.96 -4.50
C TYR A 57 -0.96 -21.16 -3.98
N LEU A 58 -1.72 -20.98 -2.90
CA LEU A 58 -2.47 -22.08 -2.26
C LEU A 58 -3.66 -22.59 -3.09
N ARG A 59 -4.09 -21.90 -4.15
CA ARG A 59 -5.09 -22.42 -5.09
C ARG A 59 -4.57 -23.63 -5.88
N ASP A 60 -3.27 -23.64 -6.20
CA ASP A 60 -2.60 -24.76 -6.88
C ASP A 60 -1.14 -24.86 -6.44
N PRO A 61 -0.87 -25.42 -5.23
CA PRO A 61 0.47 -25.48 -4.66
C PRO A 61 1.41 -26.48 -5.38
N TYR A 62 0.88 -27.28 -6.31
CA TYR A 62 1.66 -28.23 -7.12
C TYR A 62 2.04 -27.66 -8.48
N ASN A 63 1.65 -26.42 -8.78
CA ASN A 63 2.04 -25.76 -10.02
C ASN A 63 3.52 -25.35 -9.97
N ASP A 64 4.34 -26.01 -10.79
CA ASP A 64 5.77 -25.68 -10.89
C ASP A 64 6.03 -24.36 -11.64
N ASN A 65 5.02 -23.83 -12.35
CA ASN A 65 5.07 -22.58 -13.10
C ASN A 65 4.23 -21.50 -12.38
N PHE A 66 4.30 -21.42 -11.04
CA PHE A 66 3.59 -20.39 -10.29
C PHE A 66 4.09 -19.01 -10.72
N GLU A 67 3.17 -18.14 -11.09
CA GLU A 67 3.43 -16.73 -11.34
C GLU A 67 2.66 -15.89 -10.32
N LEU A 68 3.37 -14.95 -9.71
CA LEU A 68 2.76 -14.01 -8.77
C LEU A 68 1.82 -13.09 -9.56
N PRO A 69 0.57 -12.87 -9.12
CA PRO A 69 -0.32 -11.88 -9.75
C PRO A 69 0.29 -10.47 -9.77
N ASP A 70 0.22 -9.79 -10.92
CA ASP A 70 0.81 -8.46 -11.12
C ASP A 70 0.28 -7.43 -10.10
N ASP A 71 -1.00 -7.51 -9.75
CA ASP A 71 -1.66 -6.63 -8.79
C ASP A 71 -1.07 -6.71 -7.38
N VAL A 72 -0.39 -7.81 -7.01
CA VAL A 72 0.32 -7.93 -5.73
C VAL A 72 1.56 -7.03 -5.71
N ILE A 73 2.35 -7.04 -6.78
CA ILE A 73 3.53 -6.17 -6.90
C ILE A 73 3.11 -4.70 -6.99
N GLU A 74 2.06 -4.41 -7.74
CA GLU A 74 1.51 -3.06 -7.81
C GLU A 74 1.09 -2.55 -6.43
N GLU A 75 0.41 -3.40 -5.63
CA GLU A 75 0.00 -3.03 -4.28
C GLU A 75 1.19 -2.73 -3.37
N LEU A 76 2.24 -3.54 -3.42
CA LEU A 76 3.47 -3.29 -2.67
C LEU A 76 4.12 -1.96 -3.06
N ASN A 77 4.13 -1.62 -4.36
CA ASN A 77 4.68 -0.37 -4.87
C ASN A 77 3.86 0.88 -4.47
N ARG A 78 2.62 0.72 -4.03
CA ARG A 78 1.78 1.83 -3.51
C ARG A 78 2.16 2.27 -2.10
N THR A 79 3.06 1.55 -1.44
CA THR A 79 3.59 1.93 -0.11
C THR A 79 4.91 2.69 -0.24
N SER A 80 5.29 3.41 0.82
CA SER A 80 6.63 4.04 0.86
C SER A 80 7.69 3.00 1.19
N HIS A 81 8.59 2.73 0.25
CA HIS A 81 9.62 1.72 0.38
C HIS A 81 10.94 2.16 -0.28
N ARG A 82 12.05 1.54 0.09
CA ARG A 82 13.30 1.56 -0.70
C ARG A 82 13.16 0.53 -1.82
N HIS A 83 14.10 0.54 -2.77
CA HIS A 83 14.07 -0.48 -3.82
C HIS A 83 14.00 -1.88 -3.21
N TYR A 84 13.15 -2.71 -3.77
CA TYR A 84 12.98 -4.08 -3.32
C TYR A 84 14.13 -4.97 -3.77
N SER A 85 14.49 -5.92 -2.92
CA SER A 85 15.47 -6.95 -3.24
C SER A 85 15.09 -8.27 -2.58
N PRO A 86 15.58 -9.39 -3.10
CA PRO A 86 15.42 -10.70 -2.44
C PRO A 86 16.36 -10.87 -1.23
N GLY A 87 17.11 -9.85 -0.82
CA GLY A 87 18.12 -9.95 0.21
C GLY A 87 19.23 -10.92 -0.20
N PHE A 88 19.59 -11.84 0.69
CA PHE A 88 20.65 -12.84 0.46
C PHE A 88 20.13 -14.20 -0.04
N TYR A 89 18.85 -14.35 -0.33
CA TYR A 89 18.28 -15.64 -0.71
C TYR A 89 18.88 -16.22 -2.00
N PHE A 90 19.29 -15.37 -2.93
CA PHE A 90 19.87 -15.77 -4.23
C PHE A 90 21.33 -15.31 -4.41
N GLY A 91 22.02 -14.93 -3.33
CA GLY A 91 23.42 -14.51 -3.38
C GLY A 91 23.66 -13.13 -2.75
N LYS A 92 24.94 -12.75 -2.67
CA LYS A 92 25.36 -11.55 -1.94
C LYS A 92 25.12 -10.22 -2.67
N GLU A 93 24.95 -10.25 -3.98
CA GLU A 93 25.10 -9.07 -4.84
C GLU A 93 23.89 -8.15 -4.88
N GLN A 94 22.73 -8.61 -4.39
CA GLN A 94 21.46 -7.88 -4.52
C GLN A 94 21.00 -7.18 -3.24
N ALA A 95 21.71 -7.36 -2.14
CA ALA A 95 21.25 -6.88 -0.83
C ALA A 95 21.58 -5.41 -0.56
N GLN A 96 22.55 -4.84 -1.27
CA GLN A 96 23.02 -3.47 -1.05
C GLN A 96 22.85 -2.61 -2.29
N GLN A 97 22.36 -1.40 -2.12
CA GLN A 97 22.41 -0.37 -3.13
C GLN A 97 23.47 0.67 -2.83
N THR A 98 24.16 1.09 -3.85
CA THR A 98 24.90 2.35 -3.92
C THR A 98 24.44 3.10 -5.18
N PRO A 99 24.13 4.39 -5.18
CA PRO A 99 24.15 5.40 -4.10
C PRO A 99 22.83 6.17 -3.89
N SER A 100 21.63 5.62 -4.08
CA SER A 100 20.43 6.40 -3.84
C SER A 100 19.71 5.98 -2.56
N HIS A 101 19.66 6.91 -1.59
CA HIS A 101 18.86 6.77 -0.37
C HIS A 101 17.38 7.07 -0.61
N THR A 102 16.93 7.10 -1.86
CA THR A 102 15.62 7.63 -2.23
C THR A 102 14.55 6.59 -1.96
N TYR A 103 13.60 6.96 -1.13
CA TYR A 103 12.35 6.22 -1.00
C TYR A 103 11.48 6.45 -2.23
N VAL A 104 10.92 5.39 -2.76
CA VAL A 104 9.78 5.45 -3.68
C VAL A 104 8.56 5.87 -2.88
N ARG A 105 7.88 6.95 -3.27
CA ARG A 105 6.72 7.53 -2.59
C ARG A 105 5.77 8.16 -3.59
N ASP A 106 5.24 7.36 -4.47
CA ASP A 106 4.36 7.83 -5.55
C ASP A 106 2.91 7.94 -5.12
N TRP A 107 2.59 7.44 -3.91
CA TRP A 107 1.26 7.43 -3.35
C TRP A 107 1.21 8.10 -1.99
N ASP A 108 0.11 8.83 -1.74
CA ASP A 108 -0.21 9.40 -0.45
C ASP A 108 -1.40 8.67 0.17
N PHE A 109 -1.28 8.37 1.45
CA PHE A 109 -2.38 7.91 2.29
C PHE A 109 -3.17 9.12 2.74
N ILE A 110 -4.46 9.20 2.36
CA ILE A 110 -5.27 10.41 2.54
C ILE A 110 -6.43 10.25 3.52
N GLY A 111 -6.84 9.03 3.86
CA GLY A 111 -7.95 8.86 4.80
C GLY A 111 -8.32 7.43 5.10
N THR A 112 -9.24 7.28 6.04
CA THR A 112 -9.90 6.02 6.39
C THR A 112 -11.40 6.15 6.21
N VAL A 113 -12.06 5.07 5.81
CA VAL A 113 -13.52 4.96 5.80
C VAL A 113 -13.97 4.52 7.20
N ASP A 114 -14.80 5.33 7.83
CA ASP A 114 -15.42 5.04 9.13
C ASP A 114 -16.73 4.32 8.96
N GLY A 115 -17.43 4.54 7.84
CA GLY A 115 -18.69 3.89 7.48
C GLY A 115 -19.20 4.34 6.11
N TRP A 116 -20.25 3.66 5.66
CA TRP A 116 -20.97 3.98 4.43
C TRP A 116 -22.47 3.85 4.67
N ASP A 117 -23.25 4.84 4.23
CA ASP A 117 -24.72 4.80 4.25
C ASP A 117 -25.29 5.49 3.01
N LYS A 118 -26.21 4.83 2.32
CA LYS A 118 -27.05 5.37 1.23
C LYS A 118 -26.29 6.16 0.16
N GLY A 119 -25.13 5.65 -0.27
CA GLY A 119 -24.35 6.28 -1.32
C GLY A 119 -23.35 7.36 -0.82
N VAL A 120 -23.13 7.42 0.48
CA VAL A 120 -22.20 8.37 1.12
C VAL A 120 -21.21 7.61 1.98
N ALA A 121 -19.92 7.86 1.76
CA ALA A 121 -18.85 7.38 2.61
C ALA A 121 -18.52 8.44 3.68
N HIS A 122 -18.46 8.02 4.93
CA HIS A 122 -18.01 8.79 6.08
C HIS A 122 -16.54 8.50 6.32
N CYS A 123 -15.71 9.52 6.37
CA CYS A 123 -14.27 9.38 6.35
C CYS A 123 -13.56 10.25 7.38
N THR A 124 -12.39 9.77 7.82
CA THR A 124 -11.44 10.54 8.63
C THR A 124 -10.19 10.84 7.81
N GLN A 125 -9.81 12.11 7.72
CA GLN A 125 -8.65 12.59 7.01
C GLN A 125 -7.33 12.12 7.63
N ARG A 126 -6.38 11.72 6.78
CA ARG A 126 -5.00 11.37 7.14
C ARG A 126 -3.96 12.08 6.26
N GLY A 127 -4.39 12.61 5.13
CA GLY A 127 -3.64 13.43 4.20
C GLY A 127 -4.57 14.34 3.44
N LYS A 128 -4.06 15.49 2.98
CA LYS A 128 -4.85 16.45 2.22
C LYS A 128 -5.11 15.92 0.80
N PHE A 129 -6.33 16.06 0.34
CA PHE A 129 -6.69 15.96 -1.08
C PHE A 129 -7.70 17.07 -1.45
N ASN A 130 -7.90 17.30 -2.73
CA ASN A 130 -8.79 18.32 -3.24
C ASN A 130 -9.98 17.68 -3.97
N LEU A 131 -11.04 18.43 -4.09
CA LEU A 131 -12.19 18.07 -4.91
C LEU A 131 -11.73 17.80 -6.36
N GLY A 132 -12.16 16.67 -6.91
CA GLY A 132 -11.80 16.25 -8.27
C GLY A 132 -10.52 15.39 -8.35
N ASP A 133 -9.78 15.21 -7.25
CA ASP A 133 -8.67 14.25 -7.21
C ASP A 133 -9.20 12.81 -7.35
N ALA A 134 -8.51 12.00 -8.15
CA ALA A 134 -8.82 10.57 -8.26
C ALA A 134 -8.30 9.82 -7.02
N ILE A 135 -9.18 9.07 -6.38
CA ILE A 135 -8.92 8.35 -5.13
C ILE A 135 -9.07 6.86 -5.37
N GLU A 136 -8.17 6.07 -4.84
CA GLU A 136 -8.34 4.64 -4.65
C GLU A 136 -8.71 4.32 -3.19
N VAL A 137 -9.65 3.43 -3.02
CA VAL A 137 -10.05 2.86 -1.71
C VAL A 137 -9.64 1.40 -1.68
N LEU A 138 -8.68 1.08 -0.83
CA LEU A 138 -8.29 -0.30 -0.54
C LEU A 138 -9.21 -0.86 0.54
N GLU A 139 -10.01 -1.85 0.17
CA GLU A 139 -10.92 -2.55 1.07
C GLU A 139 -10.20 -3.58 1.95
N PRO A 140 -10.76 -3.96 3.11
CA PRO A 140 -10.18 -4.98 3.99
C PRO A 140 -10.00 -6.35 3.34
N ASP A 141 -10.79 -6.69 2.33
CA ASP A 141 -10.67 -7.94 1.56
C ASP A 141 -9.61 -7.87 0.46
N GLY A 142 -8.97 -6.71 0.28
CA GLY A 142 -7.94 -6.46 -0.72
C GLY A 142 -8.47 -5.99 -2.07
N SER A 143 -9.78 -5.85 -2.24
CA SER A 143 -10.36 -5.22 -3.42
C SER A 143 -10.09 -3.72 -3.44
N VAL A 144 -10.12 -3.12 -4.63
CA VAL A 144 -9.86 -1.69 -4.81
C VAL A 144 -11.01 -1.05 -5.55
N VAL A 145 -11.56 0.02 -4.97
CA VAL A 145 -12.58 0.87 -5.59
C VAL A 145 -11.92 2.20 -5.97
N THR A 146 -12.11 2.63 -7.22
CA THR A 146 -11.65 3.95 -7.67
C THR A 146 -12.83 4.91 -7.78
N LEU A 147 -12.66 6.10 -7.25
CA LEU A 147 -13.67 7.16 -7.32
C LEU A 147 -13.04 8.55 -7.46
N THR A 148 -13.81 9.48 -8.01
CA THR A 148 -13.48 10.91 -8.01
C THR A 148 -14.65 11.62 -7.36
N PRO A 149 -14.49 12.16 -6.14
CA PRO A 149 -15.61 12.80 -5.45
C PRO A 149 -16.13 14.02 -6.21
N GLU A 150 -17.44 14.08 -6.42
CA GLU A 150 -18.11 15.26 -7.01
C GLU A 150 -18.33 16.35 -5.98
N TRP A 151 -18.24 16.01 -4.71
CA TRP A 151 -18.33 16.94 -3.60
C TRP A 151 -17.65 16.35 -2.34
N ILE A 152 -17.23 17.26 -1.46
CA ILE A 152 -16.74 16.96 -0.11
C ILE A 152 -17.57 17.80 0.85
N GLU A 153 -18.06 17.20 1.95
CA GLU A 153 -18.80 17.90 2.98
C GLU A 153 -18.11 17.69 4.35
N ASN A 154 -17.88 18.79 5.06
CA ASN A 154 -17.27 18.76 6.38
C ASN A 154 -18.28 18.32 7.47
N ALA A 155 -17.82 18.23 8.73
CA ALA A 155 -18.66 17.81 9.84
C ALA A 155 -19.77 18.83 10.17
N GLU A 156 -19.63 20.08 9.74
CA GLU A 156 -20.60 21.17 9.90
C GLU A 156 -21.68 21.14 8.81
N GLY A 157 -21.59 20.23 7.82
CA GLY A 157 -22.52 20.14 6.70
C GLY A 157 -22.23 21.13 5.57
N GLU A 158 -21.02 21.69 5.52
CA GLU A 158 -20.62 22.64 4.49
C GLU A 158 -19.84 21.97 3.37
N ARG A 159 -20.08 22.37 2.12
CA ARG A 159 -19.30 21.95 0.96
C ARG A 159 -17.93 22.62 0.97
N VAL A 160 -16.88 21.82 0.82
CA VAL A 160 -15.50 22.28 0.82
C VAL A 160 -14.75 21.75 -0.40
N ASP A 161 -13.72 22.48 -0.83
CA ASP A 161 -12.91 22.13 -2.00
C ASP A 161 -11.69 21.23 -1.64
N ALA A 162 -11.44 21.00 -0.36
CA ALA A 162 -10.29 20.19 0.09
C ALA A 162 -10.48 19.72 1.53
N THR A 163 -9.62 18.76 1.95
CA THR A 163 -9.53 18.25 3.32
C THR A 163 -8.24 18.70 4.00
N PRO A 164 -8.08 19.99 4.38
CA PRO A 164 -6.79 20.55 4.79
C PRO A 164 -6.36 20.20 6.22
N HIS A 165 -7.30 19.81 7.10
CA HIS A 165 -7.04 19.67 8.53
C HIS A 165 -6.81 18.23 8.94
N PRO A 166 -5.74 17.93 9.71
CA PRO A 166 -5.52 16.59 10.25
C PRO A 166 -6.73 16.10 11.04
N MET A 167 -7.11 14.84 10.81
CA MET A 167 -8.25 14.19 11.46
C MET A 167 -9.62 14.81 11.16
N MET A 168 -9.73 15.67 10.15
CA MET A 168 -11.00 16.22 9.70
C MET A 168 -11.98 15.08 9.38
N GLN A 169 -13.17 15.16 9.94
CA GLN A 169 -14.29 14.32 9.57
C GLN A 169 -14.95 14.90 8.31
N TYR A 170 -15.19 14.06 7.32
CA TYR A 170 -15.82 14.50 6.09
C TYR A 170 -16.62 13.35 5.44
N THR A 171 -17.49 13.72 4.54
CA THR A 171 -18.24 12.78 3.71
C THR A 171 -18.00 13.04 2.23
N ILE A 172 -18.06 11.98 1.44
CA ILE A 172 -17.96 12.02 -0.02
C ILE A 172 -18.99 11.08 -0.65
N PRO A 173 -19.47 11.38 -1.87
CA PRO A 173 -20.36 10.48 -2.59
C PRO A 173 -19.59 9.23 -3.02
N CYS A 174 -20.20 8.07 -2.78
CA CYS A 174 -19.69 6.79 -3.25
C CYS A 174 -20.86 5.82 -3.47
N ALA A 175 -21.16 5.55 -4.74
CA ALA A 175 -22.27 4.66 -5.09
C ALA A 175 -22.02 3.19 -4.67
N THR A 176 -20.75 2.78 -4.67
CA THR A 176 -20.33 1.46 -4.22
C THR A 176 -20.27 1.43 -2.70
N PRO A 177 -20.95 0.48 -2.02
CA PRO A 177 -20.78 0.29 -0.58
C PRO A 177 -19.31 0.07 -0.22
N LEU A 178 -18.84 0.78 0.80
CA LEU A 178 -17.49 0.66 1.32
C LEU A 178 -17.52 0.05 2.73
N MET A 179 -16.56 -0.83 3.00
CA MET A 179 -16.39 -1.42 4.32
C MET A 179 -15.72 -0.44 5.29
N PRO A 180 -16.11 -0.41 6.57
CA PRO A 180 -15.35 0.29 7.59
C PRO A 180 -13.89 -0.18 7.62
N TYR A 181 -12.98 0.73 7.93
CA TYR A 181 -11.52 0.54 7.94
C TYR A 181 -10.87 0.45 6.56
N SER A 182 -11.61 0.63 5.46
CA SER A 182 -11.00 0.81 4.15
C SER A 182 -10.10 2.04 4.13
N LEU A 183 -9.04 1.99 3.32
CA LEU A 183 -7.98 2.99 3.29
C LEU A 183 -8.04 3.79 1.99
N LEU A 184 -8.15 5.11 2.12
CA LEU A 184 -8.15 6.02 0.98
C LEU A 184 -6.72 6.45 0.67
N ARG A 185 -6.37 6.39 -0.60
CA ARG A 185 -5.06 6.79 -1.11
C ARG A 185 -5.19 7.48 -2.46
N MET A 186 -4.19 8.25 -2.83
CA MET A 186 -4.12 8.85 -4.16
C MET A 186 -2.70 8.82 -4.70
N ARG A 187 -2.55 8.76 -6.02
CA ARG A 187 -1.27 8.92 -6.67
C ARG A 187 -0.86 10.40 -6.60
N LYS A 188 0.40 10.65 -6.31
CA LYS A 188 0.93 12.02 -6.33
C LYS A 188 0.88 12.58 -7.73
N PRO A 189 0.55 13.87 -7.88
CA PRO A 189 0.72 14.55 -9.16
C PRO A 189 2.21 14.54 -9.54
N GLU A 190 2.47 14.40 -10.82
CA GLU A 190 3.82 14.46 -11.40
C GLU A 190 4.41 15.87 -11.28
#